data_837ad9003dff7e8fab85d3f4865ca484
#
_entry.id   837ad9003dff7e8fab85d3f4865ca484
#
_cell.length_a   1.000
_cell.length_b   1.000
_cell.length_c   1.000
_cell.angle_alpha   90.00
_cell.angle_beta   90.00
_cell.angle_gamma   90.00
#
_symmetry.space_group_name_H-M   'P 1'
#
loop_
_entity.id
_entity.type
_entity.pdbx_description
1 polymer ?
#
loop_
_entity_poly.entity_id
_entity_poly.type
_entity_poly.pdbx_seq_one_letter_code
_entity_poly.pdbx_strand_id
1 'polypeptide(L)'
;TDVVASVNMFIFGNIVNENEQQQKRSAGVLIMHYIFMAWVVFNIHDVMKHFIRLRKEFLTSPEHRNTNQAKTFLVSSVPNELLSETKMKELYGNVPGGVKRVWINRNLKELPDLVEKRDKLATKLEGAVCKLISTAAKKVKKGKVDPLSVSEDDVPSLDVSDRYVPEKKRPTHRLGKIPCFGEKVDTINYSREELTRLNREIEASRQNVIDDYETYPPQSSAFILCNTMQGAYRGA
;
A
#
# COMPACT_ATOMS: atom_id res chain seq x y z
N THR A 1 9.74 -46.08 6.00
CA THR A 1 8.41 -46.46 5.45
C THR A 1 7.30 -46.19 6.49
N ASP A 2 7.58 -46.29 7.78
CA ASP A 2 6.58 -46.23 8.87
C ASP A 2 6.05 -44.83 9.15
N VAL A 3 6.85 -43.81 8.92
CA VAL A 3 6.43 -42.41 9.14
C VAL A 3 5.37 -41.94 8.13
N VAL A 4 5.49 -42.38 6.88
CA VAL A 4 4.51 -42.04 5.83
C VAL A 4 3.20 -42.78 6.07
N ALA A 5 3.25 -44.00 6.55
CA ALA A 5 2.07 -44.79 6.93
C ALA A 5 1.31 -44.16 8.11
N SER A 6 2.02 -43.63 9.12
CA SER A 6 1.41 -42.97 10.29
C SER A 6 0.74 -41.64 9.93
N VAL A 7 1.30 -40.86 9.03
CA VAL A 7 0.68 -39.59 8.56
C VAL A 7 -0.57 -39.88 7.73
N ASN A 8 -0.55 -40.93 6.90
CA ASN A 8 -1.73 -41.33 6.12
C ASN A 8 -2.90 -41.81 6.99
N MET A 9 -2.66 -42.28 8.21
CA MET A 9 -3.75 -42.64 9.17
C MET A 9 -4.63 -41.44 9.54
N PHE A 10 -4.13 -40.21 9.45
CA PHE A 10 -4.88 -38.97 9.79
C PHE A 10 -5.62 -38.35 8.61
N ILE A 11 -5.48 -38.93 7.40
CA ILE A 11 -6.15 -38.41 6.21
C ILE A 11 -7.60 -38.90 6.16
N PHE A 12 -8.55 -37.98 5.96
CA PHE A 12 -9.98 -38.28 5.84
C PHE A 12 -10.31 -39.37 4.79
N GLY A 13 -9.56 -39.40 3.68
CA GLY A 13 -9.71 -40.43 2.64
C GLY A 13 -9.44 -41.86 3.07
N ASN A 14 -8.88 -42.07 4.26
CA ASN A 14 -8.61 -43.41 4.82
C ASN A 14 -9.76 -43.97 5.65
N ILE A 15 -10.86 -43.22 5.80
CA ILE A 15 -12.06 -43.63 6.48
C ILE A 15 -12.99 -44.31 5.45
N VAL A 16 -12.92 -45.64 5.42
CA VAL A 16 -13.78 -46.42 4.51
C VAL A 16 -15.15 -46.62 5.18
N ASN A 17 -16.24 -46.36 4.46
CA ASN A 17 -17.62 -46.30 5.03
C ASN A 17 -18.29 -47.70 5.24
N GLU A 18 -17.54 -48.78 5.28
CA GLU A 18 -18.12 -50.13 5.22
C GLU A 18 -18.45 -50.75 6.58
N ASN A 19 -17.99 -50.18 7.73
CA ASN A 19 -18.20 -50.78 9.05
C ASN A 19 -18.70 -49.76 10.08
N GLU A 20 -19.54 -50.22 11.04
CA GLU A 20 -20.09 -49.43 12.17
C GLU A 20 -19.01 -48.68 12.99
N GLN A 21 -17.84 -49.30 13.19
CA GLN A 21 -16.72 -48.65 13.89
C GLN A 21 -16.12 -47.47 13.13
N GLN A 22 -16.18 -47.50 11.81
CA GLN A 22 -15.67 -46.43 10.96
C GLN A 22 -16.65 -45.26 10.89
N GLN A 23 -17.97 -45.51 10.97
CA GLN A 23 -18.98 -44.45 11.10
C GLN A 23 -18.78 -43.66 12.41
N LYS A 24 -18.43 -44.31 13.51
CA LYS A 24 -18.11 -43.66 14.77
C LYS A 24 -16.85 -42.79 14.69
N ARG A 25 -15.83 -43.20 13.90
CA ARG A 25 -14.64 -42.39 13.59
C ARG A 25 -14.98 -41.18 12.74
N SER A 26 -15.84 -41.33 11.73
CA SER A 26 -16.32 -40.22 10.89
C SER A 26 -17.09 -39.18 11.73
N ALA A 27 -17.92 -39.64 12.67
CA ALA A 27 -18.61 -38.74 13.62
C ALA A 27 -17.60 -37.94 14.49
N GLY A 28 -16.54 -38.63 14.97
CA GLY A 28 -15.46 -37.98 15.73
C GLY A 28 -14.75 -36.88 14.94
N VAL A 29 -14.43 -37.13 13.64
CA VAL A 29 -13.83 -36.15 12.77
C VAL A 29 -14.77 -34.96 12.52
N LEU A 30 -16.07 -35.22 12.36
CA LEU A 30 -17.09 -34.17 12.21
C LEU A 30 -17.15 -33.26 13.45
N ILE A 31 -17.16 -33.84 14.63
CA ILE A 31 -17.17 -33.09 15.91
C ILE A 31 -15.91 -32.22 16.01
N MET A 32 -14.73 -32.78 15.70
CA MET A 32 -13.48 -32.05 15.74
C MET A 32 -13.48 -30.90 14.73
N HIS A 33 -14.09 -31.11 13.56
CA HIS A 33 -14.26 -30.06 12.56
C HIS A 33 -15.10 -28.89 13.09
N TYR A 34 -16.22 -29.16 13.72
CA TYR A 34 -17.05 -28.11 14.34
C TYR A 34 -16.33 -27.36 15.45
N ILE A 35 -15.59 -28.08 16.30
CA ILE A 35 -14.76 -27.46 17.36
C ILE A 35 -13.73 -26.54 16.75
N PHE A 36 -13.05 -27.00 15.70
CA PHE A 36 -12.06 -26.18 14.98
C PHE A 36 -12.70 -24.94 14.34
N MET A 37 -13.84 -25.11 13.67
CA MET A 37 -14.58 -23.99 13.10
C MET A 37 -15.02 -22.98 14.16
N ALA A 38 -15.55 -23.45 15.28
CA ALA A 38 -15.92 -22.57 16.39
C ALA A 38 -14.71 -21.81 16.95
N TRP A 39 -13.56 -22.48 17.09
CA TRP A 39 -12.32 -21.87 17.51
C TRP A 39 -11.83 -20.79 16.52
N VAL A 40 -11.88 -21.06 15.20
CA VAL A 40 -11.53 -20.08 14.16
C VAL A 40 -12.44 -18.86 14.24
N VAL A 41 -13.77 -19.06 14.33
CA VAL A 41 -14.74 -17.97 14.44
C VAL A 41 -14.50 -17.13 15.70
N PHE A 42 -14.20 -17.78 16.82
CA PHE A 42 -13.86 -17.10 18.07
C PHE A 42 -12.60 -16.23 17.91
N ASN A 43 -11.54 -16.75 17.29
CA ASN A 43 -10.31 -15.98 17.06
C ASN A 43 -10.56 -14.79 16.12
N ILE A 44 -11.32 -14.98 15.05
CA ILE A 44 -11.68 -13.87 14.13
C ILE A 44 -12.44 -12.79 14.92
N HIS A 45 -13.41 -13.19 15.74
CA HIS A 45 -14.18 -12.25 16.54
C HIS A 45 -13.33 -11.47 17.55
N ASP A 46 -12.41 -12.14 18.22
CA ASP A 46 -11.49 -11.49 19.16
C ASP A 46 -10.55 -10.51 18.49
N VAL A 47 -9.94 -10.91 17.37
CA VAL A 47 -9.08 -10.02 16.53
C VAL A 47 -9.88 -8.83 16.04
N MET A 48 -11.13 -9.01 15.58
CA MET A 48 -11.98 -7.91 15.15
C MET A 48 -12.30 -6.93 16.27
N LYS A 49 -12.61 -7.41 17.48
CA LYS A 49 -12.82 -6.54 18.66
C LYS A 49 -11.56 -5.74 18.98
N HIS A 50 -10.40 -6.40 18.97
CA HIS A 50 -9.12 -5.73 19.23
C HIS A 50 -8.82 -4.66 18.18
N PHE A 51 -9.01 -4.98 16.89
CA PHE A 51 -8.86 -4.04 15.79
C PHE A 51 -9.78 -2.82 15.93
N ILE A 52 -11.07 -3.03 16.25
CA ILE A 52 -12.02 -1.93 16.43
C ILE A 52 -11.58 -1.01 17.59
N ARG A 53 -11.07 -1.59 18.69
CA ARG A 53 -10.55 -0.81 19.82
C ARG A 53 -9.36 0.04 19.41
N LEU A 54 -8.35 -0.56 18.79
CA LEU A 54 -7.16 0.14 18.33
C LEU A 54 -7.50 1.23 17.31
N ARG A 55 -8.40 0.92 16.36
CA ARG A 55 -8.88 1.91 15.39
C ARG A 55 -9.55 3.09 16.08
N LYS A 56 -10.41 2.82 17.06
CA LYS A 56 -11.08 3.88 17.83
C LYS A 56 -10.07 4.75 18.58
N GLU A 57 -9.11 4.14 19.27
CA GLU A 57 -8.06 4.84 20.00
C GLU A 57 -7.23 5.72 19.05
N PHE A 58 -6.81 5.19 17.90
CA PHE A 58 -6.09 5.95 16.88
C PHE A 58 -6.90 7.14 16.35
N LEU A 59 -8.15 6.91 15.92
CA LEU A 59 -8.99 7.96 15.34
C LEU A 59 -9.37 9.06 16.34
N THR A 60 -9.42 8.73 17.64
CA THR A 60 -9.70 9.71 18.71
C THR A 60 -8.43 10.33 19.31
N SER A 61 -7.24 9.87 18.92
CA SER A 61 -5.98 10.41 19.43
C SER A 61 -5.83 11.90 19.08
N PRO A 62 -5.18 12.70 19.97
CA PRO A 62 -4.93 14.12 19.71
C PRO A 62 -4.10 14.34 18.45
N GLU A 63 -3.17 13.43 18.17
CA GLU A 63 -2.31 13.48 16.98
C GLU A 63 -3.15 13.38 15.71
N HIS A 64 -4.01 12.37 15.59
CA HIS A 64 -4.88 12.20 14.43
C HIS A 64 -5.88 13.35 14.28
N ARG A 65 -6.54 13.78 15.37
CA ARG A 65 -7.52 14.86 15.36
C ARG A 65 -6.99 16.20 14.85
N ASN A 66 -5.69 16.45 15.02
CA ASN A 66 -5.04 17.69 14.59
C ASN A 66 -4.58 17.65 13.13
N THR A 67 -4.57 16.47 12.48
CA THR A 67 -4.20 16.36 11.07
C THR A 67 -5.22 17.04 10.15
N ASN A 68 -4.74 17.57 9.03
CA ASN A 68 -5.62 18.09 8.00
C ASN A 68 -6.49 16.98 7.40
N GLN A 69 -5.98 15.76 7.32
CA GLN A 69 -6.71 14.58 6.84
C GLN A 69 -7.99 14.34 7.64
N ALA A 70 -7.91 14.36 8.98
CA ALA A 70 -9.07 14.15 9.85
C ALA A 70 -10.10 15.27 9.78
N LYS A 71 -9.70 16.46 9.32
CA LYS A 71 -10.53 17.66 9.20
C LYS A 71 -11.05 17.90 7.78
N THR A 72 -10.66 17.06 6.81
CA THR A 72 -11.04 17.21 5.40
C THR A 72 -11.99 16.09 4.98
N PHE A 73 -13.04 16.44 4.24
CA PHE A 73 -13.88 15.47 3.57
C PHE A 73 -14.03 15.79 2.09
N LEU A 74 -14.35 14.77 1.31
CA LEU A 74 -14.55 14.85 -0.14
C LEU A 74 -16.07 14.89 -0.43
N VAL A 75 -16.47 15.88 -1.21
CA VAL A 75 -17.82 15.94 -1.79
C VAL A 75 -17.71 15.52 -3.25
N SER A 76 -18.52 14.56 -3.65
CA SER A 76 -18.61 14.08 -5.04
C SER A 76 -19.97 14.41 -5.64
N SER A 77 -20.04 14.42 -6.97
CA SER A 77 -21.29 14.71 -7.72
C SER A 77 -21.84 16.10 -7.46
N VAL A 78 -20.96 17.08 -7.31
CA VAL A 78 -21.35 18.50 -7.13
C VAL A 78 -21.94 19.03 -8.43
N PRO A 79 -23.15 19.63 -8.42
CA PRO A 79 -23.72 20.30 -9.58
C PRO A 79 -22.85 21.49 -10.02
N ASN A 80 -22.81 21.73 -11.34
CA ASN A 80 -21.98 22.81 -11.91
C ASN A 80 -22.28 24.20 -11.32
N GLU A 81 -23.50 24.43 -10.91
CA GLU A 81 -23.95 25.69 -10.29
C GLU A 81 -23.28 25.96 -8.94
N LEU A 82 -22.89 24.91 -8.23
CA LEU A 82 -22.26 24.98 -6.90
C LEU A 82 -20.73 24.82 -6.96
N LEU A 83 -20.15 24.62 -8.15
CA LEU A 83 -18.71 24.50 -8.34
C LEU A 83 -18.00 25.86 -8.22
N SER A 84 -18.19 26.54 -7.10
CA SER A 84 -17.52 27.77 -6.72
C SER A 84 -17.11 27.68 -5.26
N GLU A 85 -15.88 28.12 -4.94
CA GLU A 85 -15.38 28.10 -3.55
C GLU A 85 -16.30 28.89 -2.61
N THR A 86 -16.85 30.03 -3.07
CA THR A 86 -17.77 30.88 -2.31
C THR A 86 -19.08 30.18 -2.00
N LYS A 87 -19.71 29.59 -3.01
CA LYS A 87 -20.98 28.86 -2.84
C LYS A 87 -20.83 27.62 -1.96
N MET A 88 -19.69 26.88 -2.12
CA MET A 88 -19.41 25.75 -1.27
C MET A 88 -19.14 26.15 0.18
N LYS A 89 -18.45 27.26 0.42
CA LYS A 89 -18.28 27.82 1.78
C LYS A 89 -19.57 28.24 2.41
N GLU A 90 -20.48 28.82 1.63
CA GLU A 90 -21.81 29.25 2.09
C GLU A 90 -22.68 28.02 2.42
N LEU A 91 -22.73 27.02 1.54
CA LEU A 91 -23.48 25.79 1.74
C LEU A 91 -23.06 25.03 3.01
N TYR A 92 -21.76 24.94 3.26
CA TYR A 92 -21.19 24.23 4.43
C TYR A 92 -20.85 25.18 5.59
N GLY A 93 -21.28 26.44 5.54
CA GLY A 93 -20.99 27.43 6.59
C GLY A 93 -21.55 27.08 7.97
N ASN A 94 -22.63 26.29 8.02
CA ASN A 94 -23.30 25.88 9.27
C ASN A 94 -22.65 24.65 9.94
N VAL A 95 -21.56 24.13 9.40
CA VAL A 95 -20.85 22.98 9.98
C VAL A 95 -20.13 23.40 11.28
N PRO A 96 -20.17 22.58 12.36
CA PRO A 96 -19.53 22.91 13.62
C PRO A 96 -18.07 23.31 13.51
N GLY A 97 -17.74 24.53 13.90
CA GLY A 97 -16.40 25.10 13.75
C GLY A 97 -16.13 25.76 12.41
N GLY A 98 -17.07 25.67 11.45
CA GLY A 98 -16.96 26.31 10.14
C GLY A 98 -15.96 25.67 9.18
N VAL A 99 -15.97 26.17 7.95
CA VAL A 99 -15.07 25.74 6.85
C VAL A 99 -13.84 26.62 6.81
N LYS A 100 -12.65 26.02 6.81
CA LYS A 100 -11.37 26.71 6.71
C LYS A 100 -11.03 27.01 5.25
N ARG A 101 -11.12 25.98 4.38
CA ARG A 101 -10.75 26.09 2.96
C ARG A 101 -11.52 25.08 2.12
N VAL A 102 -11.80 25.46 0.88
CA VAL A 102 -12.40 24.59 -0.13
C VAL A 102 -11.44 24.50 -1.31
N TRP A 103 -11.27 23.31 -1.86
CA TRP A 103 -10.56 23.07 -3.11
C TRP A 103 -11.49 22.34 -4.07
N ILE A 104 -11.75 22.95 -5.21
CA ILE A 104 -12.48 22.30 -6.29
C ILE A 104 -11.49 21.48 -7.10
N ASN A 105 -11.78 20.19 -7.27
CA ASN A 105 -10.93 19.35 -8.10
C ASN A 105 -11.00 19.82 -9.56
N ARG A 106 -9.86 19.77 -10.23
CA ARG A 106 -9.72 20.15 -11.64
C ARG A 106 -9.08 19.01 -12.42
N ASN A 107 -9.39 18.92 -13.70
CA ASN A 107 -8.77 17.95 -14.58
C ASN A 107 -7.38 18.45 -14.96
N LEU A 108 -6.34 17.88 -14.35
CA LEU A 108 -4.95 18.27 -14.53
C LEU A 108 -4.29 17.60 -15.76
N LYS A 109 -5.12 17.04 -16.67
CA LYS A 109 -4.66 16.40 -17.91
C LYS A 109 -3.64 15.28 -17.65
N GLU A 110 -2.39 15.46 -18.07
CA GLU A 110 -1.34 14.44 -18.05
C GLU A 110 -0.61 14.30 -16.70
N LEU A 111 -0.74 15.29 -15.80
CA LEU A 111 -0.01 15.26 -14.53
C LEU A 111 -0.32 14.02 -13.66
N PRO A 112 -1.58 13.57 -13.52
CA PRO A 112 -1.89 12.35 -12.77
C PRO A 112 -1.21 11.11 -13.35
N ASP A 113 -1.15 11.00 -14.68
CA ASP A 113 -0.51 9.87 -15.38
C ASP A 113 1.00 9.84 -15.16
N LEU A 114 1.65 11.01 -15.14
CA LEU A 114 3.07 11.11 -14.80
C LEU A 114 3.35 10.69 -13.37
N VAL A 115 2.51 11.10 -12.43
CA VAL A 115 2.61 10.70 -11.01
C VAL A 115 2.42 9.20 -10.87
N GLU A 116 1.43 8.61 -11.55
CA GLU A 116 1.20 7.16 -11.51
C GLU A 116 2.38 6.37 -12.09
N LYS A 117 2.96 6.84 -13.20
CA LYS A 117 4.18 6.24 -13.79
C LYS A 117 5.35 6.29 -12.80
N ARG A 118 5.55 7.44 -12.14
CA ARG A 118 6.58 7.60 -11.11
C ARG A 118 6.39 6.61 -9.95
N ASP A 119 5.17 6.47 -9.44
CA ASP A 119 4.88 5.59 -8.30
C ASP A 119 5.06 4.11 -8.66
N LYS A 120 4.64 3.69 -9.86
CA LYS A 120 4.92 2.34 -10.38
C LYS A 120 6.42 2.07 -10.47
N LEU A 121 7.18 3.06 -10.92
CA LEU A 121 8.64 2.92 -11.06
C LEU A 121 9.34 2.92 -9.71
N ALA A 122 8.88 3.72 -8.75
CA ALA A 122 9.37 3.73 -7.37
C ALA A 122 9.16 2.36 -6.70
N THR A 123 7.96 1.80 -6.80
CA THR A 123 7.65 0.44 -6.28
C THR A 123 8.55 -0.63 -6.92
N LYS A 124 8.83 -0.49 -8.23
CA LYS A 124 9.73 -1.41 -8.93
C LYS A 124 11.18 -1.28 -8.43
N LEU A 125 11.65 -0.05 -8.18
CA LEU A 125 12.97 0.22 -7.59
C LEU A 125 13.07 -0.38 -6.18
N GLU A 126 12.10 -0.14 -5.31
CA GLU A 126 12.03 -0.70 -3.96
C GLU A 126 12.11 -2.23 -3.99
N GLY A 127 11.31 -2.88 -4.84
CA GLY A 127 11.34 -4.33 -5.02
C GLY A 127 12.71 -4.85 -5.50
N ALA A 128 13.39 -4.11 -6.37
CA ALA A 128 14.73 -4.47 -6.84
C ALA A 128 15.78 -4.31 -5.74
N VAL A 129 15.71 -3.22 -4.96
CA VAL A 129 16.61 -2.97 -3.81
C VAL A 129 16.39 -4.03 -2.73
N CYS A 130 15.15 -4.37 -2.40
CA CYS A 130 14.84 -5.45 -1.44
C CYS A 130 15.43 -6.81 -1.88
N LYS A 131 15.37 -7.14 -3.19
CA LYS A 131 16.01 -8.36 -3.74
C LYS A 131 17.52 -8.29 -3.62
N LEU A 132 18.13 -7.14 -3.88
CA LEU A 132 19.56 -6.91 -3.73
C LEU A 132 20.00 -7.17 -2.28
N ILE A 133 19.34 -6.52 -1.32
CA ILE A 133 19.62 -6.65 0.12
C ILE A 133 19.44 -8.09 0.58
N SER A 134 18.33 -8.74 0.19
CA SER A 134 18.07 -10.15 0.52
C SER A 134 19.18 -11.09 -0.02
N THR A 135 19.66 -10.80 -1.23
CA THR A 135 20.75 -11.60 -1.85
C THR A 135 22.08 -11.37 -1.14
N ALA A 136 22.37 -10.12 -0.77
CA ALA A 136 23.56 -9.77 0.01
C ALA A 136 23.54 -10.45 1.39
N ALA A 137 22.42 -10.34 2.13
CA ALA A 137 22.25 -10.96 3.44
C ALA A 137 22.42 -12.48 3.39
N LYS A 138 21.89 -13.16 2.35
CA LYS A 138 22.09 -14.61 2.14
C LYS A 138 23.56 -14.98 1.90
N LYS A 139 24.35 -14.12 1.25
CA LYS A 139 25.79 -14.37 1.03
C LYS A 139 26.61 -14.17 2.30
N VAL A 140 26.32 -13.14 3.08
CA VAL A 140 26.93 -12.92 4.39
C VAL A 140 26.63 -14.11 5.31
N LYS A 141 25.37 -14.53 5.42
CA LYS A 141 24.95 -15.69 6.24
C LYS A 141 25.67 -17.01 5.82
N LYS A 142 26.02 -17.14 4.54
CA LYS A 142 26.75 -18.31 4.03
C LYS A 142 28.28 -18.17 4.14
N GLY A 143 28.81 -17.14 4.80
CA GLY A 143 30.23 -16.87 4.96
C GLY A 143 30.97 -16.61 3.63
N LYS A 144 30.26 -16.19 2.58
CA LYS A 144 30.86 -15.90 1.27
C LYS A 144 31.41 -14.48 1.13
N VAL A 145 30.96 -13.59 1.98
CA VAL A 145 31.39 -12.18 2.04
C VAL A 145 31.31 -11.75 3.49
N ASP A 146 32.36 -11.12 4.00
CA ASP A 146 32.37 -10.59 5.35
C ASP A 146 31.48 -9.35 5.46
N PRO A 147 30.72 -9.19 6.55
CA PRO A 147 29.95 -7.99 6.79
C PRO A 147 30.88 -6.77 6.91
N LEU A 148 30.50 -5.67 6.28
CA LEU A 148 31.20 -4.40 6.53
C LEU A 148 30.87 -3.94 7.94
N SER A 149 31.91 -3.56 8.70
CA SER A 149 31.76 -2.74 9.88
C SER A 149 31.40 -1.33 9.40
N VAL A 150 30.11 -1.01 9.36
CA VAL A 150 29.62 0.33 9.02
C VAL A 150 29.60 1.14 10.32
N SER A 151 30.33 2.24 10.39
CA SER A 151 30.10 3.26 11.41
C SER A 151 28.75 3.90 11.17
N GLU A 152 28.03 4.29 12.22
CA GLU A 152 26.68 4.85 12.14
C GLU A 152 26.57 6.10 11.23
N ASP A 153 27.69 6.74 10.93
CA ASP A 153 27.78 7.94 10.09
C ASP A 153 27.94 7.64 8.57
N ASP A 154 28.25 6.43 8.20
CA ASP A 154 28.41 6.04 6.81
C ASP A 154 27.13 5.39 6.27
N VAL A 155 26.27 6.19 5.65
CA VAL A 155 25.19 5.64 4.80
C VAL A 155 25.84 4.92 3.61
N PRO A 156 25.68 3.59 3.47
CA PRO A 156 26.34 2.85 2.41
C PRO A 156 25.92 3.42 1.05
N SER A 157 26.87 3.97 0.31
CA SER A 157 26.64 4.33 -1.09
C SER A 157 26.31 3.05 -1.87
N LEU A 158 25.61 3.15 -2.99
CA LEU A 158 25.26 1.98 -3.80
C LEU A 158 26.48 1.20 -4.31
N ASP A 159 27.62 1.84 -4.40
CA ASP A 159 28.89 1.21 -4.79
C ASP A 159 29.32 0.12 -3.81
N VAL A 160 28.95 0.25 -2.53
CA VAL A 160 29.15 -0.79 -1.53
C VAL A 160 28.37 -2.08 -1.88
N SER A 161 27.27 -1.98 -2.60
CA SER A 161 26.46 -3.13 -2.99
C SER A 161 27.19 -4.05 -3.97
N ASP A 162 28.17 -3.56 -4.75
CA ASP A 162 28.95 -4.34 -5.70
C ASP A 162 29.81 -5.41 -5.02
N ARG A 163 30.28 -5.13 -3.83
CA ARG A 163 31.00 -6.09 -3.01
C ARG A 163 30.17 -7.32 -2.69
N TYR A 164 28.87 -7.11 -2.39
CA TYR A 164 27.97 -8.19 -2.03
C TYR A 164 27.32 -8.88 -3.22
N VAL A 165 26.94 -8.09 -4.25
CA VAL A 165 26.22 -8.60 -5.42
C VAL A 165 26.84 -8.01 -6.69
N PRO A 166 27.71 -8.78 -7.38
CA PRO A 166 28.31 -8.34 -8.64
C PRO A 166 27.23 -7.97 -9.66
N GLU A 167 27.52 -7.01 -10.52
CA GLU A 167 26.62 -6.40 -11.51
C GLU A 167 25.81 -7.44 -12.32
N LYS A 168 26.48 -8.51 -12.77
CA LYS A 168 25.84 -9.62 -13.52
C LYS A 168 24.72 -10.35 -12.77
N LYS A 169 24.65 -10.23 -11.43
CA LYS A 169 23.64 -10.87 -10.56
C LYS A 169 22.64 -9.89 -9.99
N ARG A 170 22.73 -8.62 -10.36
CA ARG A 170 21.75 -7.60 -9.95
C ARG A 170 20.38 -7.84 -10.61
N PRO A 171 19.30 -7.37 -10.01
CA PRO A 171 17.97 -7.42 -10.61
C PRO A 171 17.96 -6.67 -11.95
N THR A 172 17.55 -7.35 -13.01
CA THR A 172 17.48 -6.79 -14.35
C THR A 172 16.06 -6.91 -14.91
N HIS A 173 15.68 -6.02 -15.81
CA HIS A 173 14.47 -6.15 -16.60
C HIS A 173 14.75 -5.80 -18.06
N ARG A 174 13.81 -6.12 -18.93
CA ARG A 174 13.90 -5.77 -20.36
C ARG A 174 13.09 -4.52 -20.65
N LEU A 175 13.66 -3.63 -21.44
CA LEU A 175 12.97 -2.46 -21.98
C LEU A 175 12.12 -2.90 -23.17
N GLY A 176 10.83 -2.58 -23.17
CA GLY A 176 9.91 -2.86 -24.28
C GLY A 176 8.50 -3.22 -23.83
N LYS A 177 7.55 -3.13 -24.76
CA LYS A 177 6.14 -3.50 -24.53
C LYS A 177 5.93 -5.01 -24.41
N ILE A 178 6.86 -5.81 -24.95
CA ILE A 178 6.79 -7.28 -24.96
C ILE A 178 7.80 -7.82 -23.94
N PRO A 179 7.38 -8.61 -22.95
CA PRO A 179 8.26 -9.05 -21.83
C PRO A 179 9.50 -9.85 -22.26
N CYS A 180 9.47 -10.47 -23.44
CA CYS A 180 10.55 -11.32 -23.96
C CYS A 180 11.53 -10.61 -24.90
N PHE A 181 11.14 -9.44 -25.44
CA PHE A 181 11.95 -8.69 -26.41
C PHE A 181 12.34 -7.34 -25.81
N GLY A 182 13.60 -6.94 -25.99
CA GLY A 182 14.13 -5.65 -25.55
C GLY A 182 15.50 -5.76 -24.91
N GLU A 183 16.19 -4.66 -24.80
CA GLU A 183 17.48 -4.53 -24.14
C GLU A 183 17.35 -4.84 -22.65
N LYS A 184 18.30 -5.64 -22.13
CA LYS A 184 18.37 -6.00 -20.73
C LYS A 184 19.12 -4.92 -19.96
N VAL A 185 18.46 -4.24 -19.05
CA VAL A 185 19.03 -3.16 -18.24
C VAL A 185 19.03 -3.50 -16.75
N ASP A 186 19.97 -2.91 -16.01
CA ASP A 186 19.94 -2.95 -14.55
C ASP A 186 18.71 -2.17 -14.05
N THR A 187 17.86 -2.85 -13.27
CA THR A 187 16.60 -2.26 -12.80
C THR A 187 16.85 -1.08 -11.87
N ILE A 188 17.89 -1.13 -11.04
CA ILE A 188 18.15 -0.10 -10.03
C ILE A 188 18.64 1.18 -10.70
N ASN A 189 19.66 1.08 -11.55
CA ASN A 189 20.24 2.23 -12.23
C ASN A 189 19.23 2.87 -13.17
N TYR A 190 18.59 2.09 -14.04
CA TYR A 190 17.54 2.59 -14.92
C TYR A 190 16.40 3.27 -14.17
N SER A 191 15.89 2.63 -13.09
CA SER A 191 14.77 3.22 -12.35
C SER A 191 15.14 4.53 -11.67
N ARG A 192 16.37 4.71 -11.22
CA ARG A 192 16.85 5.97 -10.63
C ARG A 192 16.95 7.10 -11.62
N GLU A 193 17.54 6.84 -12.79
CA GLU A 193 17.67 7.82 -13.86
C GLU A 193 16.27 8.26 -14.33
N GLU A 194 15.39 7.30 -14.56
CA GLU A 194 14.04 7.56 -15.03
C GLU A 194 13.18 8.27 -13.95
N LEU A 195 13.35 7.93 -12.66
CA LEU A 195 12.72 8.67 -11.56
C LEU A 195 13.19 10.11 -11.49
N THR A 196 14.49 10.36 -11.72
CA THR A 196 15.02 11.72 -11.75
C THR A 196 14.43 12.53 -12.90
N ARG A 197 14.28 11.90 -14.07
CA ARG A 197 13.63 12.51 -15.23
C ARG A 197 12.16 12.83 -14.96
N LEU A 198 11.39 11.83 -14.48
CA LEU A 198 9.97 12.00 -14.17
C LEU A 198 9.73 13.05 -13.07
N ASN A 199 10.59 13.11 -12.05
CA ASN A 199 10.46 14.12 -11.01
C ASN A 199 10.62 15.53 -11.56
N ARG A 200 11.53 15.77 -12.50
CA ARG A 200 11.68 17.07 -13.18
C ARG A 200 10.45 17.42 -14.02
N GLU A 201 9.93 16.45 -14.77
CA GLU A 201 8.72 16.65 -15.59
C GLU A 201 7.49 16.94 -14.71
N ILE A 202 7.33 16.21 -13.60
CA ILE A 202 6.24 16.42 -12.63
C ILE A 202 6.37 17.80 -11.99
N GLU A 203 7.58 18.22 -11.60
CA GLU A 203 7.79 19.54 -10.99
C GLU A 203 7.47 20.67 -11.96
N ALA A 204 7.93 20.58 -13.20
CA ALA A 204 7.58 21.54 -14.25
C ALA A 204 6.05 21.58 -14.49
N SER A 205 5.41 20.42 -14.58
CA SER A 205 3.96 20.33 -14.75
C SER A 205 3.19 20.89 -13.55
N ARG A 206 3.68 20.67 -12.32
CA ARG A 206 3.09 21.24 -11.10
C ARG A 206 3.19 22.76 -11.09
N GLN A 207 4.33 23.31 -11.51
CA GLN A 207 4.50 24.76 -11.59
C GLN A 207 3.50 25.36 -12.58
N ASN A 208 3.34 24.77 -13.76
CA ASN A 208 2.35 25.21 -14.74
C ASN A 208 0.91 25.15 -14.18
N VAL A 209 0.60 24.11 -13.39
CA VAL A 209 -0.71 23.99 -12.75
C VAL A 209 -0.91 25.09 -11.68
N ILE A 210 0.13 25.46 -10.93
CA ILE A 210 0.05 26.51 -9.92
C ILE A 210 -0.20 27.85 -10.59
N ASP A 211 0.50 28.14 -11.70
CA ASP A 211 0.42 29.41 -12.40
C ASP A 211 -0.92 29.58 -13.13
N ASP A 212 -1.47 28.50 -13.71
CA ASP A 212 -2.66 28.51 -14.54
C ASP A 212 -3.84 27.69 -13.96
N TYR A 213 -3.91 27.53 -12.64
CA TYR A 213 -4.88 26.65 -11.98
C TYR A 213 -6.32 26.87 -12.43
N GLU A 214 -6.73 28.13 -12.62
CA GLU A 214 -8.10 28.50 -12.98
C GLU A 214 -8.50 28.13 -14.41
N THR A 215 -7.51 27.92 -15.29
CA THR A 215 -7.75 27.56 -16.71
C THR A 215 -8.13 26.07 -16.88
N TYR A 216 -7.79 25.24 -15.90
CA TYR A 216 -8.14 23.81 -15.95
C TYR A 216 -9.64 23.60 -15.66
N PRO A 217 -10.34 22.74 -16.43
CA PRO A 217 -11.76 22.53 -16.25
C PRO A 217 -12.04 21.89 -14.88
N PRO A 218 -13.05 22.43 -14.13
CA PRO A 218 -13.44 21.88 -12.85
C PRO A 218 -14.04 20.48 -13.02
N GLN A 219 -13.82 19.61 -12.05
CA GLN A 219 -14.50 18.33 -11.90
C GLN A 219 -15.65 18.45 -10.90
N SER A 220 -16.63 17.53 -10.97
CA SER A 220 -17.78 17.48 -10.10
C SER A 220 -17.47 17.06 -8.65
N SER A 221 -16.32 17.43 -8.12
CA SER A 221 -15.88 17.06 -6.78
C SER A 221 -15.06 18.18 -6.13
N ALA A 222 -15.14 18.27 -4.80
CA ALA A 222 -14.41 19.26 -4.01
C ALA A 222 -13.92 18.67 -2.68
N PHE A 223 -12.74 19.11 -2.23
CA PHE A 223 -12.26 18.86 -0.88
C PHE A 223 -12.61 20.03 0.02
N ILE A 224 -13.19 19.74 1.17
CA ILE A 224 -13.59 20.75 2.15
C ILE A 224 -12.80 20.50 3.44
N LEU A 225 -11.94 21.45 3.81
CA LEU A 225 -11.20 21.45 5.07
C LEU A 225 -12.00 22.25 6.11
N CYS A 226 -12.40 21.58 7.16
CA CYS A 226 -13.04 22.19 8.33
C CYS A 226 -12.00 22.60 9.39
N ASN A 227 -12.39 23.49 10.29
CA ASN A 227 -11.56 23.84 11.43
C ASN A 227 -11.49 22.72 12.47
N THR A 228 -12.53 21.87 12.54
CA THR A 228 -12.64 20.77 13.51
C THR A 228 -12.92 19.44 12.83
N MET A 229 -12.43 18.37 13.42
CA MET A 229 -12.74 16.99 12.97
C MET A 229 -14.26 16.71 13.08
N GLN A 230 -14.93 17.26 14.11
CA GLN A 230 -16.39 17.12 14.27
C GLN A 230 -17.14 17.77 13.11
N GLY A 231 -16.65 18.91 12.62
CA GLY A 231 -17.18 19.59 11.47
C GLY A 231 -17.05 18.74 10.20
N ALA A 232 -15.87 18.15 9.97
CA ALA A 232 -15.67 17.28 8.83
C ALA A 232 -16.56 16.04 8.87
N TYR A 233 -16.73 15.43 10.05
CA TYR A 233 -17.60 14.26 10.21
C TYR A 233 -19.09 14.54 10.00
N ARG A 234 -19.56 15.74 10.36
CA ARG A 234 -20.95 16.13 10.14
C ARG A 234 -21.23 16.66 8.74
N GLY A 235 -20.19 17.14 8.06
CA GLY A 235 -20.30 17.63 6.68
C GLY A 235 -20.23 16.52 5.63
N ALA A 236 -19.61 15.38 5.98
CA ALA A 236 -19.50 14.19 5.13
C ALA A 236 -20.77 13.35 5.17
#